data_0590807c6f167bc1cf304e3be6330fca
#
_entry.id   0590807c6f167bc1cf304e3be6330fca
#
_cell.length_a   1.000
_cell.length_b   1.000
_cell.length_c   1.000
_cell.angle_alpha   90.00
_cell.angle_beta   90.00
_cell.angle_gamma   90.00
#
_symmetry.space_group_name_H-M   'P 1'
#
loop_
_entity.id
_entity.type
_entity.pdbx_description
1 polymer ?
#
loop_
_entity_poly.entity_id
_entity_poly.type
_entity_poly.pdbx_seq_one_letter_code
_entity_poly.pdbx_strand_id
1 'polypeptide(L)'
;MVKQQTADRLANPDYIDAPFISNHDTTRISAQCVNNEEQMKFAAGLMMMMPGSPFVYYGEELGMKSSGTKDENKRLPMYWSAQDLSKTPDAPQAADAVEQKFPSAEEQEKDPGSILQ
;
A
#
# COMPACT_ATOMS: atom_id res chain seq x y z
N MET A 1 2.15 15.29 -14.23
CA MET A 1 1.44 15.39 -12.95
C MET A 1 1.29 16.83 -12.48
N VAL A 2 2.33 17.58 -12.13
CA VAL A 2 2.22 18.98 -11.63
C VAL A 2 1.44 19.92 -12.57
N LYS A 3 1.63 19.81 -13.88
CA LYS A 3 0.87 20.64 -14.86
C LYS A 3 -0.63 20.36 -14.84
N GLN A 4 -1.02 19.10 -14.65
CA GLN A 4 -2.44 18.72 -14.58
C GLN A 4 -3.06 19.25 -13.28
N GLN A 5 -2.42 19.07 -12.15
CA GLN A 5 -2.88 19.61 -10.86
C GLN A 5 -3.08 21.13 -10.91
N THR A 6 -2.17 21.84 -11.57
CA THR A 6 -2.32 23.29 -11.77
C THR A 6 -3.56 23.63 -12.60
N ALA A 7 -3.81 22.89 -13.69
CA ALA A 7 -4.97 23.09 -14.53
C ALA A 7 -6.28 22.80 -13.77
N ASP A 8 -6.30 21.72 -12.99
CA ASP A 8 -7.47 21.32 -12.21
C ASP A 8 -7.81 22.35 -11.11
N ARG A 9 -6.81 22.91 -10.44
CA ARG A 9 -6.99 24.01 -9.46
C ARG A 9 -7.43 25.31 -10.09
N LEU A 10 -7.01 25.60 -11.31
CA LEU A 10 -7.49 26.78 -12.06
C LEU A 10 -8.95 26.62 -12.48
N ALA A 11 -9.37 25.38 -12.78
CA ALA A 11 -10.76 25.08 -13.13
C ALA A 11 -11.68 25.03 -11.88
N ASN A 12 -11.17 24.57 -10.75
CA ASN A 12 -11.89 24.52 -9.48
C ASN A 12 -10.93 24.89 -8.32
N PRO A 13 -11.08 26.08 -7.72
CA PRO A 13 -10.23 26.52 -6.61
C PRO A 13 -10.27 25.62 -5.37
N ASP A 14 -11.36 24.90 -5.19
CA ASP A 14 -11.55 23.96 -4.06
C ASP A 14 -11.04 22.55 -4.35
N TYR A 15 -10.42 22.34 -5.53
CA TYR A 15 -9.85 21.04 -5.90
C TYR A 15 -8.71 20.64 -4.99
N ILE A 16 -8.81 19.45 -4.41
CA ILE A 16 -7.78 18.79 -3.62
C ILE A 16 -7.42 17.49 -4.32
N ASP A 17 -6.16 17.33 -4.68
CA ASP A 17 -5.68 16.09 -5.27
C ASP A 17 -5.64 14.97 -4.22
N ALA A 18 -5.76 13.73 -4.67
CA ALA A 18 -5.74 12.53 -3.85
C ALA A 18 -4.66 11.56 -4.35
N PRO A 19 -3.37 11.87 -4.14
CA PRO A 19 -2.29 11.00 -4.59
C PRO A 19 -2.33 9.66 -3.85
N PHE A 20 -2.07 8.57 -4.59
CA PHE A 20 -1.89 7.23 -4.07
C PHE A 20 -0.82 6.49 -4.87
N ILE A 21 -0.20 5.47 -4.30
CA ILE A 21 0.78 4.62 -4.98
C ILE A 21 0.09 3.38 -5.53
N SER A 22 -0.77 2.77 -4.73
CA SER A 22 -1.58 1.61 -5.10
C SER A 22 -2.97 1.69 -4.50
N ASN A 23 -3.85 0.84 -4.98
CA ASN A 23 -5.22 0.69 -4.50
C ASN A 23 -5.72 -0.75 -4.73
N HIS A 24 -7.00 -0.99 -4.49
CA HIS A 24 -7.64 -2.29 -4.65
C HIS A 24 -7.70 -2.82 -6.11
N ASP A 25 -7.42 -1.97 -7.10
CA ASP A 25 -7.44 -2.32 -8.53
C ASP A 25 -6.04 -2.36 -9.16
N THR A 26 -5.04 -1.81 -8.46
CA THR A 26 -3.66 -1.76 -8.96
C THR A 26 -2.74 -2.71 -8.19
N THR A 27 -1.65 -3.11 -8.83
CA THR A 27 -0.60 -3.91 -8.18
C THR A 27 0.00 -3.15 -7.01
N ARG A 28 0.14 -3.80 -5.85
CA ARG A 28 0.75 -3.22 -4.65
C ARG A 28 2.19 -2.78 -4.90
N ILE A 29 2.63 -1.73 -4.19
CA ILE A 29 3.97 -1.15 -4.36
C ILE A 29 5.08 -2.17 -4.10
N SER A 30 4.91 -3.09 -3.18
CA SER A 30 5.88 -4.14 -2.89
C SER A 30 6.25 -4.97 -4.12
N ALA A 31 5.26 -5.32 -4.95
CA ALA A 31 5.50 -6.05 -6.18
C ALA A 31 6.18 -5.17 -7.26
N GLN A 32 5.83 -3.88 -7.33
CA GLN A 32 6.46 -2.93 -8.26
C GLN A 32 7.93 -2.67 -7.91
N CYS A 33 8.25 -2.59 -6.63
CA CYS A 33 9.61 -2.42 -6.11
C CYS A 33 10.36 -3.75 -5.93
N VAL A 34 9.83 -4.86 -6.46
CA VAL A 34 10.43 -6.20 -6.33
C VAL A 34 10.76 -6.53 -4.86
N ASN A 35 9.90 -6.11 -3.94
CA ASN A 35 10.08 -6.22 -2.48
C ASN A 35 11.39 -5.57 -1.96
N ASN A 36 11.82 -4.49 -2.58
CA ASN A 36 12.94 -3.70 -2.08
C ASN A 36 12.41 -2.65 -1.10
N GLU A 37 12.79 -2.79 0.16
CA GLU A 37 12.32 -1.95 1.27
C GLU A 37 12.66 -0.48 1.09
N GLU A 38 13.90 -0.18 0.71
CA GLU A 38 14.37 1.20 0.49
C GLU A 38 13.57 1.90 -0.62
N GLN A 39 13.27 1.18 -1.69
CA GLN A 39 12.44 1.73 -2.77
C GLN A 39 10.99 1.96 -2.32
N MET A 40 10.44 1.08 -1.49
CA MET A 40 9.10 1.26 -0.94
C MET A 40 9.03 2.45 0.02
N LYS A 41 10.00 2.58 0.94
CA LYS A 41 10.13 3.74 1.83
C LYS A 41 10.29 5.05 1.02
N PHE A 42 11.12 5.03 -0.02
CA PHE A 42 11.28 6.18 -0.90
C PHE A 42 9.97 6.56 -1.61
N ALA A 43 9.25 5.58 -2.17
CA ALA A 43 7.99 5.82 -2.85
C ALA A 43 6.92 6.38 -1.89
N ALA A 44 6.83 5.85 -0.67
CA ALA A 44 5.93 6.37 0.36
C ALA A 44 6.27 7.81 0.73
N GLY A 45 7.55 8.11 0.98
CA GLY A 45 8.04 9.46 1.27
C GLY A 45 7.72 10.45 0.14
N LEU A 46 7.93 10.04 -1.12
CA LEU A 46 7.61 10.85 -2.28
C LEU A 46 6.10 11.15 -2.37
N MET A 47 5.25 10.15 -2.13
CA MET A 47 3.79 10.33 -2.09
C MET A 47 3.37 11.33 -1.01
N MET A 48 3.93 11.22 0.19
CA MET A 48 3.63 12.13 1.31
C MET A 48 4.06 13.58 1.06
N MET A 49 5.05 13.78 0.20
CA MET A 49 5.50 15.11 -0.22
C MET A 49 4.70 15.71 -1.38
N MET A 50 3.81 14.95 -2.00
CA MET A 50 2.96 15.45 -3.06
C MET A 50 1.86 16.37 -2.51
N PRO A 51 1.47 17.42 -3.24
CA PRO A 51 0.37 18.27 -2.84
C PRO A 51 -0.96 17.50 -2.90
N GLY A 52 -1.82 17.74 -1.90
CA GLY A 52 -3.13 17.10 -1.80
C GLY A 52 -3.32 16.31 -0.51
N SER A 53 -4.26 15.39 -0.53
CA SER A 53 -4.55 14.47 0.57
C SER A 53 -4.11 13.06 0.17
N PRO A 54 -2.97 12.56 0.65
CA PRO A 54 -2.47 11.25 0.25
C PRO A 54 -3.38 10.13 0.77
N PHE A 55 -3.63 9.14 -0.07
CA PHE A 55 -4.38 7.93 0.26
C PHE A 55 -3.43 6.75 0.36
N VAL A 56 -3.26 6.22 1.57
CA VAL A 56 -2.49 5.00 1.83
C VAL A 56 -3.44 3.82 1.73
N TYR A 57 -3.12 2.89 0.84
CA TYR A 57 -3.85 1.63 0.77
C TYR A 57 -3.37 0.71 1.89
N TYR A 58 -4.29 0.14 2.65
CA TYR A 58 -3.97 -0.69 3.82
C TYR A 58 -2.94 -1.77 3.52
N GLY A 59 -2.00 -1.96 4.43
CA GLY A 59 -0.91 -2.93 4.31
C GLY A 59 0.27 -2.47 3.45
N GLU A 60 0.21 -1.29 2.81
CA GLU A 60 1.39 -0.70 2.15
C GLU A 60 2.48 -0.36 3.18
N GLU A 61 2.06 0.11 4.36
CA GLU A 61 2.92 0.39 5.51
C GLU A 61 3.66 -0.84 6.05
N LEU A 62 3.15 -2.04 5.75
CA LEU A 62 3.78 -3.32 6.10
C LEU A 62 4.56 -3.94 4.95
N GLY A 63 4.49 -3.36 3.76
CA GLY A 63 5.01 -3.98 2.55
C GLY A 63 4.24 -5.20 2.10
N MET A 64 2.94 -5.28 2.39
CA MET A 64 2.09 -6.40 1.99
C MET A 64 2.18 -6.65 0.49
N LYS A 65 2.33 -7.92 0.14
CA LYS A 65 2.51 -8.38 -1.25
C LYS A 65 1.17 -8.75 -1.87
N SER A 66 1.04 -8.44 -3.16
CA SER A 66 0.05 -9.05 -4.05
C SER A 66 0.75 -9.92 -5.09
N SER A 67 0.04 -10.84 -5.72
CA SER A 67 0.58 -11.66 -6.80
C SER A 67 -0.39 -11.74 -7.98
N GLY A 68 0.19 -11.92 -9.18
CA GLY A 68 -0.58 -12.13 -10.40
C GLY A 68 -1.49 -10.97 -10.77
N THR A 69 -2.47 -11.26 -11.63
CA THR A 69 -3.37 -10.27 -12.22
C THR A 69 -4.75 -10.24 -11.56
N LYS A 70 -5.06 -11.20 -10.68
CA LYS A 70 -6.37 -11.29 -10.02
C LYS A 70 -6.56 -10.14 -9.05
N ASP A 71 -7.73 -9.51 -9.08
CA ASP A 71 -8.07 -8.41 -8.17
C ASP A 71 -8.14 -8.89 -6.71
N GLU A 72 -8.60 -10.11 -6.49
CA GLU A 72 -8.68 -10.73 -5.17
C GLU A 72 -7.32 -10.76 -4.46
N ASN A 73 -6.24 -10.96 -5.21
CA ASN A 73 -4.89 -10.99 -4.67
C ASN A 73 -4.37 -9.60 -4.21
N LYS A 74 -5.03 -8.54 -4.64
CA LYS A 74 -4.73 -7.16 -4.21
C LYS A 74 -5.51 -6.78 -2.94
N ARG A 75 -6.55 -7.56 -2.59
CA ARG A 75 -7.53 -7.31 -1.53
C ARG A 75 -7.43 -8.32 -0.39
N LEU A 76 -6.23 -8.88 -0.17
CA LEU A 76 -5.97 -9.85 0.89
C LEU A 76 -6.21 -9.24 2.27
N PRO A 77 -6.55 -10.06 3.28
CA PRO A 77 -6.67 -9.61 4.65
C PRO A 77 -5.43 -8.90 5.15
N MET A 78 -5.62 -7.93 6.05
CA MET A 78 -4.49 -7.26 6.71
C MET A 78 -3.64 -8.26 7.49
N TYR A 79 -2.33 -8.20 7.32
CA TYR A 79 -1.39 -9.10 7.96
C TYR A 79 -1.02 -8.62 9.37
N TRP A 80 -1.95 -8.80 10.32
CA TRP A 80 -1.79 -8.35 11.69
C TRP A 80 -0.76 -9.13 12.47
N SER A 81 -0.81 -10.47 12.37
CA SER A 81 0.05 -11.37 13.12
C SER A 81 0.31 -12.67 12.33
N ALA A 82 1.45 -13.29 12.55
CA ALA A 82 1.79 -14.56 11.91
C ALA A 82 0.94 -15.74 12.42
N GLN A 83 0.40 -15.65 13.65
CA GLN A 83 -0.32 -16.72 14.32
C GLN A 83 -1.83 -16.50 14.38
N ASP A 84 -2.28 -15.26 14.37
CA ASP A 84 -3.68 -14.92 14.53
C ASP A 84 -4.14 -13.87 13.53
N LEU A 85 -4.83 -14.34 12.50
CA LEU A 85 -5.51 -13.52 11.51
C LEU A 85 -7.00 -13.31 11.87
N SER A 86 -7.43 -13.69 13.07
CA SER A 86 -8.83 -13.67 13.47
C SER A 86 -9.48 -12.28 13.48
N LYS A 87 -8.70 -11.23 13.48
CA LYS A 87 -9.18 -9.83 13.44
C LYS A 87 -9.59 -9.38 12.04
N THR A 88 -9.27 -10.15 11.03
CA THR A 88 -9.60 -9.80 9.65
C THR A 88 -10.37 -10.95 8.99
N PRO A 89 -11.41 -10.68 8.21
CA PRO A 89 -12.13 -11.72 7.48
C PRO A 89 -11.19 -12.53 6.58
N ASP A 90 -11.57 -13.76 6.29
CA ASP A 90 -10.85 -14.62 5.36
C ASP A 90 -10.70 -13.95 3.98
N ALA A 91 -9.64 -14.33 3.28
CA ALA A 91 -9.44 -13.89 1.91
C ALA A 91 -10.61 -14.32 1.01
N PRO A 92 -10.93 -13.55 -0.03
CA PRO A 92 -11.91 -13.98 -1.03
C PRO A 92 -11.56 -15.36 -1.57
N GLN A 93 -12.55 -16.22 -1.77
CA GLN A 93 -12.34 -17.61 -2.22
C GLN A 93 -11.59 -17.73 -3.56
N ALA A 94 -11.64 -16.67 -4.39
CA ALA A 94 -10.91 -16.62 -5.66
C ALA A 94 -9.45 -16.20 -5.49
N ALA A 95 -9.02 -15.75 -4.31
CA ALA A 95 -7.64 -15.36 -4.06
C ALA A 95 -6.71 -16.59 -4.05
N ASP A 96 -5.50 -16.37 -4.57
CA ASP A 96 -4.43 -17.37 -4.47
C ASP A 96 -3.78 -17.29 -3.08
N ALA A 97 -3.06 -18.36 -2.69
CA ALA A 97 -2.17 -18.28 -1.55
C ALA A 97 -0.98 -17.35 -1.90
N VAL A 98 -0.86 -16.23 -1.18
CA VAL A 98 0.21 -15.25 -1.39
C VAL A 98 1.08 -15.19 -0.14
N GLU A 99 2.29 -15.73 -0.24
CA GLU A 99 3.26 -15.68 0.85
C GLU A 99 3.78 -14.25 1.03
N GLN A 100 3.60 -13.68 2.22
CA GLN A 100 4.11 -12.37 2.58
C GLN A 100 5.63 -12.43 2.79
N LYS A 101 6.36 -11.44 2.31
CA LYS A 101 7.82 -11.38 2.43
C LYS A 101 8.26 -10.69 3.71
N PHE A 102 7.56 -9.66 4.11
CA PHE A 102 7.86 -8.88 5.30
C PHE A 102 7.09 -9.42 6.50
N PRO A 103 7.60 -9.21 7.72
CA PRO A 103 6.92 -9.63 8.94
C PRO A 103 5.53 -9.01 9.09
N SER A 104 4.73 -9.58 9.99
CA SER A 104 3.42 -9.05 10.35
C SER A 104 3.50 -7.68 11.02
N ALA A 105 2.36 -6.98 11.14
CA ALA A 105 2.28 -5.70 11.83
C ALA A 105 2.82 -5.80 13.27
N GLU A 106 2.41 -6.83 14.01
CA GLU A 106 2.84 -7.06 15.38
C GLU A 106 4.36 -7.26 15.53
N GLU A 107 5.00 -7.88 14.56
CA GLU A 107 6.45 -8.08 14.54
C GLU A 107 7.17 -6.80 14.14
N GLN A 108 6.69 -6.10 13.11
CA GLN A 108 7.26 -4.85 12.62
C GLN A 108 7.16 -3.72 13.64
N GLU A 109 6.10 -3.68 14.44
CA GLU A 109 5.91 -2.69 15.51
C GLU A 109 7.02 -2.76 16.57
N LYS A 110 7.64 -3.93 16.73
CA LYS A 110 8.74 -4.18 17.69
C LYS A 110 10.14 -3.98 17.08
N ASP A 111 10.22 -3.80 15.78
CA ASP A 111 11.49 -3.65 15.05
C ASP A 111 11.67 -2.21 14.54
N PRO A 112 12.55 -1.41 15.16
CA PRO A 112 12.80 -0.03 14.73
C PRO A 112 13.38 0.09 13.32
N GLY A 113 13.86 -1.00 12.73
CA GLY A 113 14.37 -1.03 11.35
C GLY A 113 13.33 -1.41 10.30
N SER A 114 12.11 -1.73 10.71
CA SER A 114 11.06 -2.21 9.82
C SER A 114 10.53 -1.13 8.86
N ILE A 115 9.71 -1.57 7.89
CA ILE A 115 9.02 -0.65 6.97
C ILE A 115 8.02 0.23 7.72
N LEU A 116 7.39 -0.31 8.77
CA LEU A 116 6.36 0.37 9.56
C LEU A 116 6.93 1.54 10.39
N GLN A 117 8.19 1.48 10.80
CA GLN A 117 8.87 2.49 11.62
C GLN A 117 9.65 3.50 10.77
#